data_72ca84211b8d4b5435bfa5c42ae88260
#
_entry.id   72ca84211b8d4b5435bfa5c42ae88260
#
_cell.length_a   1.000
_cell.length_b   1.000
_cell.length_c   1.000
_cell.angle_alpha   90.00
_cell.angle_beta   90.00
_cell.angle_gamma   90.00
#
_symmetry.space_group_name_H-M   'P 1'
#
loop_
_entity.id
_entity.type
_entity.pdbx_description
1 polymer ?
#
loop_
_entity_poly.entity_id
_entity_poly.type
_entity_poly.pdbx_seq_one_letter_code
_entity_poly.pdbx_strand_id
1 'polypeptide(L)'
;MSSVTKKIIAVGGGGFTHNSDRELDQFILSQFSKEHLKIGFLGTASKDDQYKVNLFYERFDNQKNQLSHFNLSKKLDGFRKWLFEQNIVYIGGGNTNYMLNLWSDNNLKVIFIEAYEKGIILSGVSAGAVCWFEWILTDSLGNGYQPLKGIGLLEGSCTPHSSDLNRINEFENNIKNSKLPSGFAIDDGVAVLFIDGKPSDVYSARKNHNAYFVNKENKISLNEYIKNIE
;
A
#
# COMPACT_ATOMS: atom_id res chain seq x y z
N MET A 1 -9.00 -28.46 -0.96
CA MET A 1 -9.40 -27.12 -0.50
C MET A 1 -8.76 -26.14 -1.45
N SER A 2 -9.53 -25.29 -2.14
CA SER A 2 -8.95 -24.24 -2.98
C SER A 2 -8.15 -23.30 -2.08
N SER A 3 -6.89 -23.04 -2.42
CA SER A 3 -6.07 -22.06 -1.71
C SER A 3 -6.74 -20.69 -1.80
N VAL A 4 -6.79 -19.97 -0.70
CA VAL A 4 -7.31 -18.59 -0.67
C VAL A 4 -6.30 -17.71 -1.41
N THR A 5 -6.73 -17.02 -2.46
CA THR A 5 -5.90 -16.04 -3.18
C THR A 5 -5.68 -14.81 -2.31
N LYS A 6 -4.43 -14.47 -2.06
CA LYS A 6 -4.03 -13.35 -1.23
C LYS A 6 -3.67 -12.14 -2.09
N LYS A 7 -4.21 -10.97 -1.79
CA LYS A 7 -4.01 -9.78 -2.60
C LYS A 7 -3.51 -8.59 -1.77
N ILE A 8 -2.52 -7.88 -2.30
CA ILE A 8 -2.10 -6.56 -1.82
C ILE A 8 -2.17 -5.59 -3.00
N ILE A 9 -2.69 -4.38 -2.78
CA ILE A 9 -2.72 -3.33 -3.80
C ILE A 9 -1.97 -2.11 -3.28
N ALA A 10 -0.83 -1.83 -3.89
CA ALA A 10 0.05 -0.73 -3.51
C ALA A 10 -0.15 0.45 -4.48
N VAL A 11 -0.55 1.61 -3.96
CA VAL A 11 -0.75 2.85 -4.73
C VAL A 11 0.37 3.83 -4.42
N GLY A 12 1.11 4.29 -5.43
CA GLY A 12 2.25 5.21 -5.24
C GLY A 12 1.84 6.55 -4.67
N GLY A 13 0.76 7.12 -5.17
CA GLY A 13 0.14 8.38 -4.70
C GLY A 13 -1.17 8.63 -5.43
N GLY A 14 -2.00 9.55 -4.95
CA GLY A 14 -3.32 9.82 -5.52
C GLY A 14 -4.45 9.11 -4.77
N GLY A 15 -5.56 8.83 -5.47
CA GLY A 15 -6.75 8.24 -4.89
C GLY A 15 -7.50 9.18 -3.92
N PHE A 16 -8.42 8.62 -3.12
CA PHE A 16 -9.28 9.43 -2.26
C PHE A 16 -8.51 10.26 -1.23
N THR A 17 -7.39 9.78 -0.71
CA THR A 17 -6.61 10.51 0.31
C THR A 17 -6.03 11.83 -0.19
N HIS A 18 -5.96 12.02 -1.51
CA HIS A 18 -5.54 13.24 -2.20
C HIS A 18 -6.70 13.88 -2.98
N ASN A 19 -7.90 13.34 -2.86
CA ASN A 19 -9.09 13.72 -3.62
C ASN A 19 -8.84 13.78 -5.14
N SER A 20 -8.07 12.84 -5.66
CA SER A 20 -7.69 12.72 -7.07
C SER A 20 -7.88 11.30 -7.60
N ASP A 21 -7.62 11.07 -8.87
CA ASP A 21 -7.45 9.76 -9.51
C ASP A 21 -8.49 8.71 -9.05
N ARG A 22 -9.78 9.01 -9.25
CA ARG A 22 -10.90 8.13 -8.82
C ARG A 22 -10.82 6.72 -9.40
N GLU A 23 -10.19 6.60 -10.54
CA GLU A 23 -9.99 5.33 -11.26
C GLU A 23 -9.12 4.35 -10.46
N LEU A 24 -8.18 4.85 -9.62
CA LEU A 24 -7.40 4.00 -8.71
C LEU A 24 -8.30 3.31 -7.68
N ASP A 25 -9.24 4.06 -7.11
CA ASP A 25 -10.19 3.50 -6.14
C ASP A 25 -11.14 2.50 -6.81
N GLN A 26 -11.53 2.75 -8.07
CA GLN A 26 -12.33 1.82 -8.87
C GLN A 26 -11.54 0.54 -9.18
N PHE A 27 -10.25 0.66 -9.54
CA PHE A 27 -9.37 -0.49 -9.75
C PHE A 27 -9.27 -1.37 -8.51
N ILE A 28 -9.14 -0.77 -7.31
CA ILE A 28 -9.12 -1.51 -6.04
C ILE A 28 -10.44 -2.28 -5.85
N LEU A 29 -11.58 -1.64 -6.07
CA LEU A 29 -12.89 -2.27 -5.90
C LEU A 29 -13.15 -3.36 -6.94
N SER A 30 -12.62 -3.24 -8.17
CA SER A 30 -12.77 -4.22 -9.24
C SER A 30 -12.10 -5.58 -8.92
N GLN A 31 -11.23 -5.62 -7.90
CA GLN A 31 -10.61 -6.86 -7.45
C GLN A 31 -11.57 -7.84 -6.75
N PHE A 32 -12.83 -7.43 -6.60
CA PHE A 32 -13.92 -8.25 -6.08
C PHE A 32 -15.01 -8.46 -7.12
N SER A 33 -15.58 -9.66 -7.11
CA SER A 33 -16.81 -9.99 -7.87
C SER A 33 -18.10 -9.76 -7.07
N LYS A 34 -18.01 -9.34 -5.80
CA LYS A 34 -19.18 -9.13 -4.93
C LYS A 34 -19.68 -7.70 -5.00
N GLU A 35 -21.01 -7.53 -4.96
CA GLU A 35 -21.66 -6.22 -4.99
C GLU A 35 -21.69 -5.48 -3.65
N HIS A 36 -21.61 -6.19 -2.52
CA HIS A 36 -21.70 -5.61 -1.18
C HIS A 36 -20.39 -5.85 -0.43
N LEU A 37 -19.53 -4.84 -0.37
CA LEU A 37 -18.24 -4.94 0.29
C LEU A 37 -18.27 -4.27 1.67
N LYS A 38 -17.55 -4.88 2.61
CA LYS A 38 -17.15 -4.23 3.85
C LYS A 38 -15.76 -3.63 3.63
N ILE A 39 -15.69 -2.32 3.62
CA ILE A 39 -14.46 -1.57 3.35
C ILE A 39 -14.06 -0.85 4.62
N GLY A 40 -12.86 -1.18 5.11
CA GLY A 40 -12.27 -0.56 6.28
C GLY A 40 -11.22 0.48 5.91
N PHE A 41 -11.10 1.55 6.68
CA PHE A 41 -10.06 2.55 6.54
C PHE A 41 -9.23 2.67 7.80
N LEU A 42 -7.90 2.72 7.64
CA LEU A 42 -6.92 3.01 8.69
C LEU A 42 -6.13 4.27 8.33
N GLY A 43 -6.38 5.35 9.07
CA GLY A 43 -5.69 6.62 8.91
C GLY A 43 -4.41 6.76 9.75
N THR A 44 -3.83 5.66 10.26
CA THR A 44 -2.75 5.67 11.25
C THR A 44 -1.58 6.56 10.85
N ALA A 45 -1.12 6.49 9.58
CA ALA A 45 0.00 7.28 9.10
C ALA A 45 -0.23 8.81 9.18
N SER A 46 -1.50 9.24 9.17
CA SER A 46 -1.93 10.64 9.35
C SER A 46 -2.49 10.92 10.76
N LYS A 47 -2.22 10.04 11.74
CA LYS A 47 -2.74 10.13 13.11
C LYS A 47 -4.27 10.15 13.16
N ASP A 48 -4.90 9.37 12.28
CA ASP A 48 -6.35 9.28 12.13
C ASP A 48 -7.02 10.64 11.87
N ASP A 49 -6.43 11.42 10.95
CA ASP A 49 -6.91 12.74 10.54
C ASP A 49 -8.36 12.65 10.06
N GLN A 50 -9.26 13.40 10.71
CA GLN A 50 -10.68 13.40 10.42
C GLN A 50 -11.01 13.84 9.00
N TYR A 51 -10.22 14.73 8.41
CA TYR A 51 -10.41 15.14 7.02
C TYR A 51 -10.26 13.95 6.07
N LYS A 52 -9.24 13.10 6.26
CA LYS A 52 -9.05 11.89 5.45
C LYS A 52 -10.13 10.83 5.70
N VAL A 53 -10.61 10.73 6.92
CA VAL A 53 -11.76 9.88 7.25
C VAL A 53 -13.00 10.34 6.49
N ASN A 54 -13.27 11.63 6.43
CA ASN A 54 -14.41 12.18 5.69
C ASN A 54 -14.28 11.91 4.19
N LEU A 55 -13.09 12.12 3.60
CA LEU A 55 -12.83 11.80 2.19
C LEU A 55 -13.06 10.33 1.87
N PHE A 56 -12.73 9.42 2.80
CA PHE A 56 -13.00 8.00 2.65
C PHE A 56 -14.50 7.73 2.52
N TYR A 57 -15.32 8.26 3.44
CA TYR A 57 -16.75 8.08 3.38
C TYR A 57 -17.35 8.72 2.11
N GLU A 58 -16.96 9.93 1.77
CA GLU A 58 -17.42 10.61 0.54
C GLU A 58 -17.07 9.84 -0.74
N ARG A 59 -15.89 9.21 -0.79
CA ARG A 59 -15.43 8.49 -1.97
C ARG A 59 -16.13 7.15 -2.19
N PHE A 60 -16.34 6.39 -1.13
CA PHE A 60 -16.82 5.02 -1.22
C PHE A 60 -18.32 4.85 -0.88
N ASP A 61 -19.00 5.91 -0.48
CA ASP A 61 -20.45 5.88 -0.26
C ASP A 61 -21.19 5.70 -1.58
N ASN A 62 -21.74 4.52 -1.78
CA ASN A 62 -22.57 4.16 -2.94
C ASN A 62 -23.82 3.38 -2.52
N GLN A 63 -24.23 3.47 -1.25
CA GLN A 63 -25.39 2.79 -0.66
C GLN A 63 -25.34 1.24 -0.71
N LYS A 64 -24.33 0.65 -1.37
CA LYS A 64 -24.15 -0.80 -1.46
C LYS A 64 -23.09 -1.31 -0.50
N ASN A 65 -22.04 -0.53 -0.24
CA ASN A 65 -20.92 -0.93 0.61
C ASN A 65 -21.14 -0.56 2.08
N GLN A 66 -20.64 -1.39 2.98
CA GLN A 66 -20.55 -1.07 4.40
C GLN A 66 -19.17 -0.46 4.68
N LEU A 67 -19.16 0.83 5.02
CA LEU A 67 -17.94 1.57 5.29
C LEU A 67 -17.69 1.67 6.79
N SER A 68 -16.45 1.50 7.20
CA SER A 68 -16.03 1.71 8.57
C SER A 68 -14.57 2.16 8.64
N HIS A 69 -14.19 2.83 9.71
CA HIS A 69 -12.80 3.14 9.99
C HIS A 69 -12.44 2.75 11.42
N PHE A 70 -11.16 2.58 11.67
CA PHE A 70 -10.66 2.29 13.02
C PHE A 70 -9.51 3.23 13.39
N ASN A 71 -9.63 3.90 14.52
CA ASN A 71 -8.65 4.89 14.99
C ASN A 71 -7.61 4.22 15.88
N LEU A 72 -6.58 3.62 15.26
CA LEU A 72 -5.49 2.94 15.97
C LEU A 72 -4.67 3.88 16.85
N SER A 73 -4.61 5.17 16.52
CA SER A 73 -3.93 6.18 17.35
C SER A 73 -4.64 6.45 18.69
N LYS A 74 -5.91 6.05 18.82
CA LYS A 74 -6.72 6.31 20.00
C LYS A 74 -7.01 5.07 20.84
N LYS A 75 -7.23 3.92 20.20
CA LYS A 75 -7.57 2.65 20.87
C LYS A 75 -7.13 1.45 20.06
N LEU A 76 -6.89 0.35 20.75
CA LEU A 76 -6.53 -0.95 20.14
C LEU A 76 -7.61 -2.00 20.34
N ASP A 77 -8.40 -1.85 21.42
CA ASP A 77 -9.45 -2.81 21.75
C ASP A 77 -10.46 -2.94 20.62
N GLY A 78 -10.72 -4.20 20.23
CA GLY A 78 -11.62 -4.52 19.13
C GLY A 78 -11.00 -4.45 17.73
N PHE A 79 -9.73 -4.00 17.59
CA PHE A 79 -9.09 -3.87 16.27
C PHE A 79 -9.07 -5.20 15.48
N ARG A 80 -8.63 -6.29 16.13
CA ARG A 80 -8.60 -7.61 15.49
C ARG A 80 -9.99 -8.02 14.99
N LYS A 81 -11.02 -7.88 15.81
CA LYS A 81 -12.40 -8.20 15.41
C LYS A 81 -12.84 -7.34 14.22
N TRP A 82 -12.64 -6.03 14.31
CA TRP A 82 -12.99 -5.09 13.24
C TRP A 82 -12.28 -5.44 11.92
N LEU A 83 -10.96 -5.70 11.95
CA LEU A 83 -10.16 -6.02 10.76
C LEU A 83 -10.69 -7.28 10.06
N PHE A 84 -11.03 -8.33 10.82
CA PHE A 84 -11.50 -9.60 10.28
C PHE A 84 -12.94 -9.58 9.78
N GLU A 85 -13.68 -8.50 10.00
CA GLU A 85 -15.00 -8.27 9.42
C GLU A 85 -14.93 -7.59 8.04
N GLN A 86 -13.77 -7.09 7.63
CA GLN A 86 -13.59 -6.38 6.35
C GLN A 86 -13.35 -7.34 5.17
N ASN A 87 -13.71 -6.89 3.96
CA ASN A 87 -13.29 -7.51 2.71
C ASN A 87 -12.00 -6.84 2.19
N ILE A 88 -11.94 -5.51 2.33
CA ILE A 88 -10.78 -4.68 2.00
C ILE A 88 -10.45 -3.81 3.21
N VAL A 89 -9.17 -3.64 3.48
CA VAL A 89 -8.69 -2.57 4.37
C VAL A 89 -7.77 -1.64 3.59
N TYR A 90 -8.14 -0.37 3.56
CA TYR A 90 -7.36 0.68 2.92
C TYR A 90 -6.53 1.43 3.96
N ILE A 91 -5.22 1.45 3.77
CA ILE A 91 -4.28 2.15 4.65
C ILE A 91 -3.94 3.51 4.04
N GLY A 92 -4.19 4.58 4.78
CA GLY A 92 -3.89 5.94 4.33
C GLY A 92 -2.41 6.27 4.29
N GLY A 93 -2.07 7.30 3.50
CA GLY A 93 -0.72 7.87 3.46
C GLY A 93 -0.45 8.85 4.62
N GLY A 94 0.83 9.13 4.84
CA GLY A 94 1.33 10.03 5.88
C GLY A 94 2.72 9.65 6.37
N ASN A 95 2.98 9.74 7.67
CA ASN A 95 4.28 9.40 8.25
C ASN A 95 4.43 7.87 8.43
N THR A 96 5.25 7.25 7.57
CA THR A 96 5.48 5.81 7.55
C THR A 96 6.13 5.32 8.84
N ASN A 97 7.12 6.06 9.36
CA ASN A 97 7.84 5.68 10.58
C ASN A 97 6.91 5.70 11.80
N TYR A 98 6.10 6.75 11.95
CA TYR A 98 5.10 6.82 13.02
C TYR A 98 4.13 5.63 12.98
N MET A 99 3.59 5.33 11.80
CA MET A 99 2.65 4.22 11.62
C MET A 99 3.25 2.87 11.97
N LEU A 100 4.45 2.57 11.45
CA LEU A 100 5.13 1.30 11.70
C LEU A 100 5.57 1.14 13.14
N ASN A 101 6.02 2.20 13.79
CA ASN A 101 6.34 2.18 15.24
C ASN A 101 5.10 1.86 16.07
N LEU A 102 3.99 2.56 15.83
CA LEU A 102 2.73 2.29 16.53
C LEU A 102 2.27 0.84 16.33
N TRP A 103 2.38 0.31 15.12
CA TRP A 103 2.02 -1.08 14.83
C TRP A 103 2.97 -2.09 15.49
N SER A 104 4.27 -1.80 15.52
CA SER A 104 5.28 -2.63 16.18
C SER A 104 5.09 -2.68 17.68
N ASP A 105 4.94 -1.52 18.33
CA ASP A 105 4.77 -1.39 19.78
C ASP A 105 3.53 -2.15 20.29
N ASN A 106 2.55 -2.36 19.42
CA ASN A 106 1.29 -3.04 19.73
C ASN A 106 1.14 -4.42 19.09
N ASN A 107 2.24 -4.98 18.54
CA ASN A 107 2.27 -6.32 17.92
C ASN A 107 1.24 -6.53 16.82
N LEU A 108 0.85 -5.48 16.09
CA LEU A 108 -0.20 -5.56 15.06
C LEU A 108 0.24 -6.31 13.80
N LYS A 109 1.55 -6.46 13.58
CA LYS A 109 2.10 -7.22 12.44
C LYS A 109 1.47 -8.60 12.31
N VAL A 110 1.35 -9.35 13.40
CA VAL A 110 0.77 -10.71 13.40
C VAL A 110 -0.69 -10.67 12.94
N ILE A 111 -1.45 -9.65 13.37
CA ILE A 111 -2.86 -9.50 13.01
C ILE A 111 -3.02 -9.22 11.52
N PHE A 112 -2.16 -8.37 10.93
CA PHE A 112 -2.17 -8.10 9.48
C PHE A 112 -1.76 -9.33 8.66
N ILE A 113 -0.76 -10.10 9.11
CA ILE A 113 -0.37 -11.35 8.46
C ILE A 113 -1.55 -12.34 8.45
N GLU A 114 -2.22 -12.55 9.58
CA GLU A 114 -3.39 -13.42 9.65
C GLU A 114 -4.54 -12.94 8.75
N ALA A 115 -4.79 -11.62 8.68
CA ALA A 115 -5.81 -11.05 7.81
C ALA A 115 -5.49 -11.31 6.33
N TYR A 116 -4.23 -11.12 5.92
CA TYR A 116 -3.74 -11.42 4.58
C TYR A 116 -3.91 -12.91 4.24
N GLU A 117 -3.50 -13.81 5.13
CA GLU A 117 -3.64 -15.26 4.95
C GLU A 117 -5.12 -15.71 4.84
N LYS A 118 -6.06 -14.96 5.40
CA LYS A 118 -7.50 -15.19 5.25
C LYS A 118 -8.12 -14.56 4.00
N GLY A 119 -7.31 -13.90 3.16
CA GLY A 119 -7.75 -13.32 1.90
C GLY A 119 -8.44 -11.94 2.05
N ILE A 120 -8.27 -11.26 3.20
CA ILE A 120 -8.64 -9.85 3.30
C ILE A 120 -7.68 -9.08 2.41
N ILE A 121 -8.20 -8.29 1.46
CA ILE A 121 -7.34 -7.47 0.60
C ILE A 121 -6.78 -6.33 1.43
N LEU A 122 -5.45 -6.22 1.43
CA LEU A 122 -4.75 -5.11 2.02
C LEU A 122 -4.39 -4.12 0.91
N SER A 123 -4.92 -2.90 1.00
CA SER A 123 -4.62 -1.85 0.03
C SER A 123 -4.11 -0.62 0.74
N GLY A 124 -3.45 0.26 0.02
CA GLY A 124 -3.08 1.56 0.59
C GLY A 124 -2.27 2.42 -0.34
N VAL A 125 -2.12 3.68 0.06
CA VAL A 125 -1.42 4.71 -0.71
C VAL A 125 -0.22 5.24 0.05
N SER A 126 0.89 5.51 -0.67
CA SER A 126 2.11 6.08 -0.08
C SER A 126 2.61 5.25 1.10
N ALA A 127 2.62 5.77 2.33
CA ALA A 127 2.96 5.01 3.54
C ALA A 127 2.18 3.70 3.66
N GLY A 128 0.87 3.72 3.34
CA GLY A 128 0.00 2.55 3.37
C GLY A 128 0.25 1.55 2.23
N ALA A 129 0.91 1.97 1.15
CA ALA A 129 1.32 1.10 0.06
C ALA A 129 2.61 0.35 0.40
N VAL A 130 3.61 1.10 0.90
CA VAL A 130 4.96 0.56 1.07
C VAL A 130 5.16 -0.22 2.36
N CYS A 131 4.29 -0.05 3.35
CA CYS A 131 4.42 -0.72 4.65
C CYS A 131 4.42 -2.26 4.58
N TRP A 132 3.93 -2.84 3.50
CA TRP A 132 3.82 -4.28 3.30
C TRP A 132 5.14 -4.95 2.89
N PHE A 133 6.08 -4.19 2.35
CA PHE A 133 7.38 -4.70 1.89
C PHE A 133 8.34 -4.98 3.05
N GLU A 134 9.39 -5.75 2.77
CA GLU A 134 10.49 -5.97 3.75
C GLU A 134 11.22 -4.67 4.04
N TRP A 135 11.47 -3.86 3.01
CA TRP A 135 12.19 -2.61 3.09
C TRP A 135 11.48 -1.49 2.35
N ILE A 136 11.70 -0.29 2.83
CA ILE A 136 11.06 0.93 2.32
C ILE A 136 12.14 2.00 2.18
N LEU A 137 12.12 2.78 1.09
CA LEU A 137 12.79 4.07 1.07
C LEU A 137 11.80 5.14 1.50
N THR A 138 12.10 5.85 2.59
CA THR A 138 11.20 6.85 3.18
C THR A 138 11.93 8.11 3.62
N ASP A 139 11.24 9.25 3.59
CA ASP A 139 11.66 10.54 4.13
C ASP A 139 11.08 10.81 5.54
N SER A 140 10.26 9.89 6.07
CA SER A 140 9.56 10.06 7.33
C SER A 140 10.45 10.01 8.59
N LEU A 141 11.75 9.73 8.43
CA LEU A 141 12.75 9.77 9.49
C LEU A 141 13.37 11.16 9.69
N GLY A 142 13.07 12.14 8.81
CA GLY A 142 13.43 13.55 8.98
C GLY A 142 14.79 13.98 8.42
N ASN A 143 15.63 13.06 7.95
CA ASN A 143 16.98 13.34 7.44
C ASN A 143 17.14 12.88 5.97
N GLY A 144 16.22 13.30 5.09
CA GLY A 144 16.20 12.86 3.70
C GLY A 144 15.66 11.43 3.56
N TYR A 145 15.96 10.81 2.42
CA TYR A 145 15.49 9.45 2.13
C TYR A 145 16.37 8.39 2.79
N GLN A 146 15.77 7.50 3.56
CA GLN A 146 16.49 6.46 4.29
C GLN A 146 15.77 5.11 4.21
N PRO A 147 16.52 3.98 4.26
CA PRO A 147 15.95 2.66 4.41
C PRO A 147 15.23 2.49 5.75
N LEU A 148 14.02 1.90 5.70
CA LEU A 148 13.22 1.53 6.87
C LEU A 148 12.67 0.12 6.66
N LYS A 149 12.61 -0.69 7.71
CA LYS A 149 11.96 -2.01 7.65
C LYS A 149 10.44 -1.86 7.66
N GLY A 150 9.76 -2.57 6.76
CA GLY A 150 8.32 -2.70 6.75
C GLY A 150 7.82 -3.98 7.43
N ILE A 151 6.59 -4.39 7.12
CA ILE A 151 5.97 -5.60 7.67
C ILE A 151 6.58 -6.87 7.07
N GLY A 152 6.98 -6.85 5.79
CA GLY A 152 7.60 -7.99 5.10
C GLY A 152 6.59 -9.06 4.65
N LEU A 153 5.41 -8.65 4.20
CA LEU A 153 4.48 -9.51 3.45
C LEU A 153 4.88 -9.63 1.97
N LEU A 154 5.54 -8.62 1.45
CA LEU A 154 6.09 -8.56 0.10
C LEU A 154 7.62 -8.51 0.18
N GLU A 155 8.27 -9.35 -0.60
CA GLU A 155 9.73 -9.40 -0.68
C GLU A 155 10.31 -8.14 -1.31
N GLY A 156 11.56 -7.83 -0.94
CA GLY A 156 12.32 -6.74 -1.51
C GLY A 156 11.98 -5.37 -0.91
N SER A 157 12.24 -4.34 -1.70
CA SER A 157 12.05 -2.95 -1.26
C SER A 157 10.99 -2.22 -2.08
N CYS A 158 10.47 -1.11 -1.52
CA CYS A 158 9.52 -0.27 -2.25
C CYS A 158 9.72 1.22 -1.94
N THR A 159 9.49 2.06 -2.95
CA THR A 159 9.32 3.51 -2.79
C THR A 159 8.06 4.00 -3.50
N PRO A 160 7.23 4.83 -2.85
CA PRO A 160 6.11 5.50 -3.49
C PRO A 160 6.60 6.78 -4.16
N HIS A 161 5.72 7.52 -4.86
CA HIS A 161 6.01 8.83 -5.46
C HIS A 161 7.27 8.84 -6.33
N SER A 162 7.52 7.77 -7.09
CA SER A 162 8.76 7.62 -7.86
C SER A 162 8.85 8.53 -9.09
N SER A 163 7.77 9.22 -9.44
CA SER A 163 7.79 10.36 -10.37
C SER A 163 8.61 11.55 -9.87
N ASP A 164 8.91 11.65 -8.56
CA ASP A 164 9.91 12.57 -8.02
C ASP A 164 11.32 12.07 -8.34
N LEU A 165 12.06 12.84 -9.15
CA LEU A 165 13.41 12.49 -9.61
C LEU A 165 14.41 12.30 -8.46
N ASN A 166 14.29 13.07 -7.38
CA ASN A 166 15.21 12.92 -6.25
C ASN A 166 14.94 11.57 -5.55
N ARG A 167 13.69 11.22 -5.34
CA ARG A 167 13.29 9.99 -4.68
C ARG A 167 13.71 8.75 -5.49
N ILE A 168 13.44 8.74 -6.79
CA ILE A 168 13.82 7.59 -7.62
C ILE A 168 15.34 7.43 -7.71
N ASN A 169 16.09 8.52 -7.87
CA ASN A 169 17.54 8.48 -7.89
C ASN A 169 18.12 7.94 -6.56
N GLU A 170 17.57 8.38 -5.42
CA GLU A 170 17.98 7.86 -4.12
C GLU A 170 17.63 6.38 -3.94
N PHE A 171 16.49 5.94 -4.46
CA PHE A 171 16.10 4.53 -4.43
C PHE A 171 17.07 3.65 -5.23
N GLU A 172 17.37 4.05 -6.47
CA GLU A 172 18.34 3.38 -7.35
C GLU A 172 19.73 3.34 -6.68
N ASN A 173 20.19 4.46 -6.10
CA ASN A 173 21.47 4.54 -5.39
C ASN A 173 21.54 3.62 -4.17
N ASN A 174 20.48 3.53 -3.37
CA ASN A 174 20.43 2.65 -2.21
C ASN A 174 20.47 1.18 -2.62
N ILE A 175 19.80 0.79 -3.71
CA ILE A 175 19.85 -0.58 -4.26
C ILE A 175 21.26 -0.87 -4.82
N LYS A 176 21.82 0.02 -5.63
CA LYS A 176 23.14 -0.12 -6.23
C LYS A 176 24.23 -0.30 -5.16
N ASN A 177 24.13 0.43 -4.06
CA ASN A 177 25.05 0.37 -2.93
C ASN A 177 24.69 -0.73 -1.90
N SER A 178 23.77 -1.65 -2.22
CA SER A 178 23.35 -2.77 -1.34
C SER A 178 22.80 -2.34 0.02
N LYS A 179 22.31 -1.11 0.18
CA LYS A 179 21.60 -0.64 1.37
C LYS A 179 20.14 -1.08 1.36
N LEU A 180 19.57 -1.29 0.17
CA LEU A 180 18.26 -1.86 -0.06
C LEU A 180 18.38 -3.06 -1.01
N PRO A 181 17.54 -4.10 -0.86
CA PRO A 181 17.38 -5.13 -1.89
C PRO A 181 16.70 -4.54 -3.13
N SER A 182 16.76 -5.26 -4.25
CA SER A 182 15.94 -4.96 -5.44
C SER A 182 14.47 -4.81 -5.07
N GLY A 183 13.73 -4.00 -5.81
CA GLY A 183 12.35 -3.73 -5.43
C GLY A 183 11.57 -2.88 -6.41
N PHE A 184 10.53 -2.25 -5.93
CA PHE A 184 9.51 -1.61 -6.73
C PHE A 184 9.47 -0.10 -6.49
N ALA A 185 9.42 0.66 -7.57
CA ALA A 185 9.19 2.09 -7.55
C ALA A 185 7.84 2.39 -8.20
N ILE A 186 6.94 3.08 -7.50
CA ILE A 186 5.56 3.29 -7.93
C ILE A 186 5.29 4.79 -8.03
N ASP A 187 4.94 5.25 -9.23
CA ASP A 187 4.61 6.65 -9.49
C ASP A 187 3.28 7.08 -8.86
N ASP A 188 3.08 8.38 -8.71
CA ASP A 188 1.76 8.94 -8.38
C ASP A 188 0.74 8.58 -9.47
N GLY A 189 -0.48 8.26 -9.06
CA GLY A 189 -1.54 7.86 -9.98
C GLY A 189 -1.39 6.42 -10.50
N VAL A 190 -0.52 5.61 -9.90
CA VAL A 190 -0.30 4.21 -10.29
C VAL A 190 -0.60 3.27 -9.12
N ALA A 191 -1.30 2.18 -9.43
CA ALA A 191 -1.57 1.06 -8.53
C ALA A 191 -0.92 -0.22 -9.05
N VAL A 192 -0.34 -1.01 -8.16
CA VAL A 192 0.21 -2.34 -8.46
C VAL A 192 -0.55 -3.38 -7.65
N LEU A 193 -1.09 -4.38 -8.33
CA LEU A 193 -1.70 -5.55 -7.73
C LEU A 193 -0.62 -6.63 -7.52
N PHE A 194 -0.51 -7.10 -6.29
CA PHE A 194 0.26 -8.29 -5.94
C PHE A 194 -0.69 -9.44 -5.60
N ILE A 195 -0.47 -10.59 -6.20
CA ILE A 195 -1.19 -11.84 -5.93
C ILE A 195 -0.20 -12.84 -5.37
N ASP A 196 -0.49 -13.38 -4.19
CA ASP A 196 0.37 -14.36 -3.49
C ASP A 196 1.84 -13.91 -3.39
N GLY A 197 2.04 -12.61 -3.14
CA GLY A 197 3.35 -11.97 -2.98
C GLY A 197 4.04 -11.55 -4.28
N LYS A 198 3.49 -11.86 -5.46
CA LYS A 198 4.09 -11.51 -6.76
C LYS A 198 3.32 -10.39 -7.46
N PRO A 199 4.00 -9.46 -8.15
CA PRO A 199 3.31 -8.47 -8.96
C PRO A 199 2.54 -9.16 -10.09
N SER A 200 1.30 -8.75 -10.31
CA SER A 200 0.38 -9.39 -11.26
C SER A 200 -0.24 -8.40 -12.24
N ASP A 201 -0.48 -7.16 -11.83
CA ASP A 201 -1.09 -6.15 -12.71
C ASP A 201 -0.66 -4.74 -12.30
N VAL A 202 -0.62 -3.83 -13.27
CA VAL A 202 -0.30 -2.41 -13.08
C VAL A 202 -1.38 -1.56 -13.74
N TYR A 203 -2.04 -0.75 -12.93
CA TYR A 203 -3.02 0.21 -13.41
C TYR A 203 -2.50 1.64 -13.25
N SER A 204 -2.55 2.45 -14.30
CA SER A 204 -2.20 3.86 -14.25
C SER A 204 -3.40 4.74 -14.62
N ALA A 205 -3.77 5.65 -13.73
CA ALA A 205 -4.77 6.69 -13.97
C ALA A 205 -4.18 7.92 -14.69
N ARG A 206 -2.84 8.01 -14.81
CA ARG A 206 -2.15 9.16 -15.39
C ARG A 206 -1.29 8.75 -16.58
N LYS A 207 -1.34 9.52 -17.67
CA LYS A 207 -0.42 9.32 -18.80
C LYS A 207 1.04 9.45 -18.35
N ASN A 208 1.91 8.60 -18.91
CA ASN A 208 3.35 8.60 -18.67
C ASN A 208 3.77 8.32 -17.21
N HIS A 209 2.87 7.86 -16.37
CA HIS A 209 3.17 7.35 -15.05
C HIS A 209 3.14 5.83 -15.06
N ASN A 210 4.06 5.20 -14.34
CA ASN A 210 4.23 3.75 -14.34
C ASN A 210 4.71 3.23 -12.98
N ALA A 211 4.81 1.93 -12.86
CA ALA A 211 5.60 1.28 -11.82
C ALA A 211 6.80 0.59 -12.47
N TYR A 212 7.87 0.45 -11.69
CA TYR A 212 9.14 -0.10 -12.16
C TYR A 212 9.65 -1.16 -11.18
N PHE A 213 10.30 -2.18 -11.72
CA PHE A 213 11.20 -3.01 -10.95
C PHE A 213 12.63 -2.46 -11.09
N VAL A 214 13.30 -2.30 -9.97
CA VAL A 214 14.65 -1.72 -9.89
C VAL A 214 15.58 -2.74 -9.25
N ASN A 215 16.68 -3.05 -9.92
CA ASN A 215 17.77 -3.85 -9.40
C ASN A 215 19.10 -3.10 -9.54
N LYS A 216 20.24 -3.77 -9.25
CA LYS A 216 21.55 -3.12 -9.31
C LYS A 216 21.98 -2.69 -10.71
N GLU A 217 21.44 -3.34 -11.73
CA GLU A 217 21.89 -3.19 -13.11
C GLU A 217 20.98 -2.26 -13.90
N ASN A 218 19.67 -2.33 -13.64
CA ASN A 218 18.68 -1.61 -14.44
C ASN A 218 17.39 -1.26 -13.67
N LYS A 219 16.61 -0.39 -14.31
CA LYS A 219 15.22 -0.11 -13.98
C LYS A 219 14.37 -0.47 -15.20
N ILE A 220 13.44 -1.38 -15.06
CA ILE A 220 12.54 -1.81 -16.12
C ILE A 220 11.08 -1.52 -15.75
N SER A 221 10.26 -1.27 -16.74
CA SER A 221 8.81 -1.14 -16.54
C SER A 221 8.25 -2.40 -15.88
N LEU A 222 7.39 -2.24 -14.88
CA LEU A 222 6.84 -3.39 -14.16
C LEU A 222 5.96 -4.26 -15.06
N ASN A 223 5.30 -3.69 -16.06
CA ASN A 223 4.58 -4.46 -17.09
C ASN A 223 5.51 -5.37 -17.92
N GLU A 224 6.73 -4.93 -18.19
CA GLU A 224 7.75 -5.74 -18.84
C GLU A 224 8.28 -6.83 -17.89
N TYR A 225 8.53 -6.46 -16.64
CA TYR A 225 8.98 -7.40 -15.61
C TYR A 225 7.97 -8.55 -15.40
N ILE A 226 6.67 -8.24 -15.30
CA ILE A 226 5.61 -9.24 -15.11
C ILE A 226 5.61 -10.24 -16.27
N LYS A 227 5.68 -9.76 -17.52
CA LYS A 227 5.74 -10.63 -18.71
C LYS A 227 6.95 -11.57 -18.74
N ASN A 228 8.03 -11.20 -18.06
CA ASN A 228 9.26 -12.01 -18.02
C ASN A 228 9.26 -13.06 -16.90
N ILE A 229 8.32 -12.97 -15.94
CA ILE A 229 8.20 -13.92 -14.81
C ILE A 229 7.00 -14.88 -14.95
N GLU A 230 6.09 -14.64 -15.92
CA GLU A 230 5.03 -15.57 -16.31
C GLU A 230 5.61 -16.72 -17.15
#